data_46638824dbb6b2d1f6258838341f57b1
#
_entry.id   46638824dbb6b2d1f6258838341f57b1
#
_cell.length_a   1.000
_cell.length_b   1.000
_cell.length_c   1.000
_cell.angle_alpha   90.00
_cell.angle_beta   90.00
_cell.angle_gamma   90.00
#
_symmetry.space_group_name_H-M   'P 1'
#
loop_
_entity.id
_entity.type
_entity.pdbx_description
1 polymer ?
#
loop_
_entity_poly.entity_id
_entity_poly.type
_entity_poly.pdbx_seq_one_letter_code
_entity_poly.pdbx_strand_id
1 'polypeptide(L)'
;MTAANIEGALERNRTFAAGGGHEGAVVFPNLRLFVITCLDPRVDPAHVLGLGLGDAIVVRNVGGRVTQEVTNDVAFIGQMAEIMVPDGPLFEVAVIHHTQCGAGALADDAFRRRYAERIGAEESSLREHAVLDPTATVTHDVERLRSAGAISSRVTVSGHVYDVVDGLVQTVVAVDRVLAG
;
A
#
# COMPACT_ATOMS: atom_id res chain seq x y z
N MET A 1 10.58 -16.04 -32.36
CA MET A 1 10.11 -16.19 -30.96
C MET A 1 10.32 -14.82 -30.31
N THR A 2 9.30 -14.21 -29.75
CA THR A 2 9.44 -12.98 -28.96
C THR A 2 10.07 -13.37 -27.61
N ALA A 3 11.18 -12.71 -27.24
CA ALA A 3 11.78 -12.90 -25.92
C ALA A 3 10.75 -12.55 -24.82
N ALA A 4 10.76 -13.29 -23.72
CA ALA A 4 9.88 -12.99 -22.60
C ALA A 4 10.36 -11.70 -21.92
N ASN A 5 9.44 -10.77 -21.65
CA ASN A 5 9.75 -9.47 -21.02
C ASN A 5 10.47 -9.60 -19.66
N ILE A 6 10.30 -10.73 -18.97
CA ILE A 6 10.90 -11.00 -17.67
C ILE A 6 12.40 -11.40 -17.75
N GLU A 7 12.93 -11.83 -18.91
CA GLU A 7 14.30 -12.36 -19.01
C GLU A 7 15.37 -11.39 -18.49
N GLY A 8 15.28 -10.11 -18.86
CA GLY A 8 16.21 -9.10 -18.36
C GLY A 8 16.09 -8.85 -16.85
N ALA A 9 14.91 -9.05 -16.26
CA ALA A 9 14.74 -8.98 -14.80
C ALA A 9 15.35 -10.19 -14.09
N LEU A 10 15.22 -11.39 -14.68
CA LEU A 10 15.83 -12.59 -14.14
C LEU A 10 17.36 -12.53 -14.17
N GLU A 11 17.96 -11.89 -15.17
CA GLU A 11 19.43 -11.69 -15.18
C GLU A 11 19.88 -10.74 -14.06
N ARG A 12 19.15 -9.64 -13.83
CA ARG A 12 19.40 -8.76 -12.66
C ARG A 12 19.23 -9.50 -11.34
N ASN A 13 18.23 -10.40 -11.24
CA ASN A 13 18.04 -11.23 -10.05
C ASN A 13 19.23 -12.17 -9.79
N ARG A 14 19.81 -12.78 -10.82
CA ARG A 14 21.02 -13.61 -10.64
C ARG A 14 22.18 -12.77 -10.10
N THR A 15 22.38 -11.56 -10.62
CA THR A 15 23.39 -10.62 -10.11
C THR A 15 23.15 -10.23 -8.66
N PHE A 16 21.88 -9.91 -8.31
CA PHE A 16 21.47 -9.62 -6.93
C PHE A 16 21.78 -10.78 -5.98
N ALA A 17 21.43 -12.02 -6.37
CA ALA A 17 21.67 -13.22 -5.56
C ALA A 17 23.16 -13.51 -5.41
N ALA A 18 23.94 -13.43 -6.50
CA ALA A 18 25.38 -13.65 -6.48
C ALA A 18 26.14 -12.61 -5.64
N GLY A 19 25.61 -11.38 -5.52
CA GLY A 19 26.14 -10.32 -4.66
C GLY A 19 25.70 -10.39 -3.20
N GLY A 20 24.96 -11.45 -2.78
CA GLY A 20 24.45 -11.56 -1.41
C GLY A 20 23.31 -10.58 -1.06
N GLY A 21 22.67 -9.95 -2.06
CA GLY A 21 21.66 -8.91 -1.83
C GLY A 21 20.41 -9.35 -1.03
N HIS A 22 20.22 -10.66 -0.87
CA HIS A 22 19.14 -11.24 -0.06
C HIS A 22 19.56 -11.58 1.37
N GLU A 23 20.86 -11.53 1.67
CA GLU A 23 21.38 -11.93 2.97
C GLU A 23 21.02 -10.93 4.06
N GLY A 24 20.68 -11.42 5.24
CA GLY A 24 20.32 -10.59 6.38
C GLY A 24 18.90 -9.98 6.34
N ALA A 25 18.10 -10.27 5.30
CA ALA A 25 16.72 -9.85 5.28
C ALA A 25 15.91 -10.53 6.41
N VAL A 26 15.10 -9.76 7.12
CA VAL A 26 14.33 -10.23 8.28
C VAL A 26 12.84 -10.29 7.95
N VAL A 27 12.10 -11.15 8.68
CA VAL A 27 10.65 -11.30 8.49
C VAL A 27 9.89 -10.11 9.10
N PHE A 28 10.31 -9.64 10.27
CA PHE A 28 9.70 -8.48 10.90
C PHE A 28 10.41 -7.22 10.40
N PRO A 29 9.68 -6.23 9.84
CA PRO A 29 10.29 -5.11 9.13
C PRO A 29 11.15 -4.24 10.05
N ASN A 30 12.38 -3.93 9.60
CA ASN A 30 13.37 -3.14 10.37
C ASN A 30 12.81 -1.77 10.81
N LEU A 31 12.05 -1.11 9.94
CA LEU A 31 11.45 0.20 10.22
C LEU A 31 10.11 0.10 10.96
N ARG A 32 9.62 -1.11 11.23
CA ARG A 32 8.25 -1.32 11.75
C ARG A 32 7.22 -0.56 10.91
N LEU A 33 7.34 -0.62 9.61
CA LEU A 33 6.53 0.10 8.64
C LEU A 33 5.75 -0.87 7.76
N PHE A 34 4.47 -0.56 7.55
CA PHE A 34 3.58 -1.22 6.60
C PHE A 34 3.09 -0.15 5.61
N VAL A 35 3.48 -0.23 4.35
CA VAL A 35 3.10 0.74 3.31
C VAL A 35 1.96 0.20 2.47
N ILE A 36 0.89 0.99 2.33
CA ILE A 36 -0.20 0.72 1.38
C ILE A 36 -0.14 1.79 0.30
N THR A 37 0.03 1.40 -0.97
CA THR A 37 0.11 2.37 -2.07
C THR A 37 -0.40 1.80 -3.39
N CYS A 38 -0.40 2.64 -4.44
CA CYS A 38 -0.86 2.27 -5.77
C CYS A 38 0.11 1.30 -6.48
N LEU A 39 -0.45 0.47 -7.36
CA LEU A 39 0.34 -0.38 -8.28
C LEU A 39 0.98 0.39 -9.45
N ASP A 40 0.76 1.70 -9.56
CA ASP A 40 1.38 2.55 -10.58
C ASP A 40 2.92 2.43 -10.51
N PRO A 41 3.61 2.14 -11.62
CA PRO A 41 5.06 1.92 -11.60
C PRO A 41 5.88 3.15 -11.19
N ARG A 42 5.30 4.36 -11.22
CA ARG A 42 5.95 5.61 -10.80
C ARG A 42 6.02 5.78 -9.28
N VAL A 43 5.29 4.98 -8.51
CA VAL A 43 5.13 5.14 -7.06
C VAL A 43 5.63 3.92 -6.28
N ASP A 44 6.69 3.29 -6.76
CA ASP A 44 7.30 2.15 -6.06
C ASP A 44 7.98 2.61 -4.76
N PRO A 45 7.52 2.14 -3.57
CA PRO A 45 8.04 2.61 -2.29
C PRO A 45 9.53 2.35 -2.09
N ALA A 46 10.09 1.28 -2.67
CA ALA A 46 11.51 1.01 -2.60
C ALA A 46 12.35 2.13 -3.22
N HIS A 47 11.83 2.74 -4.30
CA HIS A 47 12.48 3.87 -4.95
C HIS A 47 12.10 5.21 -4.32
N VAL A 48 10.81 5.44 -4.07
CA VAL A 48 10.29 6.74 -3.59
C VAL A 48 10.73 7.04 -2.16
N LEU A 49 10.79 6.02 -1.31
CA LEU A 49 11.17 6.15 0.12
C LEU A 49 12.58 5.62 0.41
N GLY A 50 13.28 5.07 -0.58
CA GLY A 50 14.62 4.51 -0.39
C GLY A 50 14.63 3.25 0.49
N LEU A 51 13.58 2.43 0.45
CA LEU A 51 13.47 1.23 1.29
C LEU A 51 14.36 0.11 0.73
N GLY A 52 15.13 -0.49 1.62
CA GLY A 52 15.86 -1.72 1.37
C GLY A 52 15.00 -2.97 1.61
N LEU A 53 15.57 -4.14 1.25
CA LEU A 53 14.93 -5.42 1.53
C LEU A 53 14.83 -5.65 3.05
N GLY A 54 13.63 -5.97 3.54
CA GLY A 54 13.36 -6.17 4.96
C GLY A 54 13.02 -4.89 5.75
N ASP A 55 12.99 -3.71 5.13
CA ASP A 55 12.68 -2.46 5.84
C ASP A 55 11.20 -2.28 6.13
N ALA A 56 10.34 -2.67 5.20
CA ALA A 56 8.89 -2.50 5.32
C ALA A 56 8.11 -3.64 4.66
N ILE A 57 6.88 -3.86 5.13
CA ILE A 57 5.87 -4.63 4.40
C ILE A 57 5.22 -3.69 3.39
N VAL A 58 5.00 -4.13 2.16
CA VAL A 58 4.41 -3.30 1.11
C VAL A 58 3.25 -4.02 0.46
N VAL A 59 2.07 -3.39 0.50
CA VAL A 59 0.88 -3.81 -0.27
C VAL A 59 0.59 -2.77 -1.35
N ARG A 60 0.35 -3.25 -2.58
CA ARG A 60 0.03 -2.39 -3.73
C ARG A 60 -1.21 -2.91 -4.45
N ASN A 61 -2.16 -2.00 -4.68
CA ASN A 61 -3.38 -2.31 -5.43
C ASN A 61 -3.79 -1.11 -6.32
N VAL A 62 -4.91 -1.25 -7.05
CA VAL A 62 -5.45 -0.16 -7.86
C VAL A 62 -5.82 1.02 -6.97
N GLY A 63 -5.16 2.15 -7.15
CA GLY A 63 -5.38 3.39 -6.39
C GLY A 63 -4.74 3.43 -5.01
N GLY A 64 -4.10 2.36 -4.54
CA GLY A 64 -3.55 2.30 -3.17
C GLY A 64 -4.64 2.28 -2.09
N ARG A 65 -5.84 1.78 -2.44
CA ARG A 65 -7.04 1.88 -1.60
C ARG A 65 -7.03 0.86 -0.46
N VAL A 66 -7.56 1.27 0.67
CA VAL A 66 -7.82 0.38 1.80
C VAL A 66 -9.12 -0.37 1.56
N THR A 67 -9.01 -1.57 0.98
CA THR A 67 -10.13 -2.51 0.81
C THR A 67 -10.29 -3.40 2.06
N GLN A 68 -11.33 -4.23 2.08
CA GLN A 68 -11.50 -5.20 3.17
C GLN A 68 -10.34 -6.21 3.22
N GLU A 69 -9.83 -6.64 2.06
CA GLU A 69 -8.68 -7.55 1.96
C GLU A 69 -7.43 -6.89 2.56
N VAL A 70 -7.15 -5.62 2.23
CA VAL A 70 -6.03 -4.88 2.81
C VAL A 70 -6.19 -4.71 4.32
N THR A 71 -7.40 -4.45 4.81
CA THR A 71 -7.69 -4.40 6.25
C THR A 71 -7.39 -5.74 6.92
N ASN A 72 -7.77 -6.85 6.28
CA ASN A 72 -7.48 -8.20 6.77
C ASN A 72 -5.98 -8.51 6.78
N ASP A 73 -5.22 -8.05 5.76
CA ASP A 73 -3.77 -8.20 5.71
C ASP A 73 -3.10 -7.45 6.88
N VAL A 74 -3.51 -6.22 7.16
CA VAL A 74 -3.02 -5.43 8.29
C VAL A 74 -3.35 -6.12 9.62
N ALA A 75 -4.58 -6.63 9.78
CA ALA A 75 -4.99 -7.36 10.98
C ALA A 75 -4.17 -8.65 11.18
N PHE A 76 -3.92 -9.41 10.10
CA PHE A 76 -3.09 -10.62 10.15
C PHE A 76 -1.66 -10.31 10.61
N ILE A 77 -1.03 -9.29 10.02
CA ILE A 77 0.32 -8.87 10.42
C ILE A 77 0.32 -8.33 11.86
N GLY A 78 -0.72 -7.62 12.27
CA GLY A 78 -0.91 -7.18 13.65
C GLY A 78 -0.91 -8.34 14.62
N GLN A 79 -1.71 -9.38 14.35
CA GLN A 79 -1.78 -10.60 15.15
C GLN A 79 -0.41 -11.33 15.25
N MET A 80 0.32 -11.41 14.13
CA MET A 80 1.68 -12.00 14.12
C MET A 80 2.66 -11.15 14.93
N ALA A 81 2.58 -9.83 14.79
CA ALA A 81 3.44 -8.90 15.51
C ALA A 81 3.22 -8.92 17.02
N GLU A 82 1.98 -9.11 17.50
CA GLU A 82 1.67 -9.25 18.93
C GLU A 82 2.37 -10.44 19.58
N ILE A 83 2.57 -11.53 18.85
CA ILE A 83 3.30 -12.70 19.33
C ILE A 83 4.80 -12.37 19.47
N MET A 84 5.36 -11.58 18.54
CA MET A 84 6.79 -11.26 18.50
C MET A 84 7.17 -10.07 19.40
N VAL A 85 6.22 -9.16 19.64
CA VAL A 85 6.40 -7.90 20.38
C VAL A 85 5.39 -7.84 21.52
N PRO A 86 5.69 -8.42 22.70
CA PRO A 86 4.75 -8.49 23.82
C PRO A 86 4.24 -7.11 24.29
N ASP A 87 5.11 -6.10 24.29
CA ASP A 87 4.81 -4.79 24.82
C ASP A 87 5.14 -3.65 23.83
N GLY A 88 4.45 -2.51 23.98
CA GLY A 88 4.69 -1.29 23.23
C GLY A 88 4.04 -1.28 21.84
N PRO A 89 4.35 -0.28 20.99
CA PRO A 89 3.79 -0.16 19.64
C PRO A 89 4.27 -1.29 18.72
N LEU A 90 3.38 -1.76 17.84
CA LEU A 90 3.67 -2.84 16.88
C LEU A 90 4.37 -2.27 15.64
N PHE A 91 3.63 -1.54 14.83
CA PHE A 91 4.13 -0.90 13.60
C PHE A 91 3.22 0.26 13.20
N GLU A 92 3.71 1.08 12.28
CA GLU A 92 2.94 2.11 11.61
C GLU A 92 2.45 1.63 10.23
N VAL A 93 1.18 1.89 9.91
CA VAL A 93 0.63 1.76 8.56
C VAL A 93 0.67 3.13 7.90
N ALA A 94 1.48 3.30 6.87
CA ALA A 94 1.52 4.49 6.04
C ALA A 94 0.69 4.27 4.76
N VAL A 95 -0.45 4.92 4.64
CA VAL A 95 -1.26 4.93 3.41
C VAL A 95 -0.76 6.06 2.52
N ILE A 96 -0.28 5.72 1.30
CA ILE A 96 0.31 6.70 0.38
C ILE A 96 -0.47 6.68 -0.93
N HIS A 97 -1.28 7.72 -1.15
CA HIS A 97 -1.90 7.98 -2.46
C HIS A 97 -0.98 8.87 -3.30
N HIS A 98 -1.33 9.08 -4.57
CA HIS A 98 -0.50 9.90 -5.44
C HIS A 98 -1.32 10.74 -6.42
N THR A 99 -0.73 11.84 -6.88
CA THR A 99 -1.32 12.68 -7.92
C THR A 99 -1.34 11.95 -9.28
N GLN A 100 -2.25 12.33 -10.17
CA GLN A 100 -2.41 11.73 -11.50
C GLN A 100 -2.62 10.20 -11.48
N CYS A 101 -3.37 9.70 -10.50
CA CYS A 101 -3.62 8.28 -10.34
C CYS A 101 -4.53 7.74 -11.45
N GLY A 102 -4.11 6.62 -12.07
CA GLY A 102 -4.90 5.93 -13.10
C GLY A 102 -6.25 5.40 -12.60
N ALA A 103 -6.41 5.18 -11.29
CA ALA A 103 -7.68 4.80 -10.70
C ALA A 103 -8.76 5.91 -10.83
N GLY A 104 -8.39 7.14 -11.17
CA GLY A 104 -9.32 8.20 -11.53
C GLY A 104 -10.26 7.83 -12.68
N ALA A 105 -9.84 6.92 -13.57
CA ALA A 105 -10.69 6.41 -14.66
C ALA A 105 -11.97 5.71 -14.16
N LEU A 106 -11.99 5.21 -12.91
CA LEU A 106 -13.18 4.62 -12.31
C LEU A 106 -14.30 5.65 -12.00
N ALA A 107 -14.00 6.93 -12.06
CA ALA A 107 -15.01 8.00 -11.96
C ALA A 107 -15.79 8.17 -13.28
N ASP A 108 -15.22 7.80 -14.42
CA ASP A 108 -15.91 7.84 -15.71
C ASP A 108 -16.93 6.69 -15.80
N ASP A 109 -18.21 7.05 -16.01
CA ASP A 109 -19.31 6.09 -16.01
C ASP A 109 -19.21 5.06 -17.14
N ALA A 110 -18.72 5.46 -18.32
CA ALA A 110 -18.61 4.55 -19.46
C ALA A 110 -17.44 3.56 -19.29
N PHE A 111 -16.32 4.03 -18.76
CA PHE A 111 -15.18 3.16 -18.41
C PHE A 111 -15.59 2.17 -17.31
N ARG A 112 -16.17 2.69 -16.22
CA ARG A 112 -16.54 1.88 -15.04
C ARG A 112 -17.53 0.78 -15.41
N ARG A 113 -18.58 1.08 -16.20
CA ARG A 113 -19.56 0.10 -16.65
C ARG A 113 -18.91 -1.03 -17.46
N ARG A 114 -18.11 -0.69 -18.47
CA ARG A 114 -17.39 -1.70 -19.29
C ARG A 114 -16.44 -2.55 -18.44
N TYR A 115 -15.81 -1.94 -17.45
CA TYR A 115 -14.91 -2.66 -16.56
C TYR A 115 -15.67 -3.58 -15.61
N ALA A 116 -16.76 -3.11 -15.00
CA ALA A 116 -17.65 -3.91 -14.15
C ALA A 116 -18.18 -5.15 -14.88
N GLU A 117 -18.70 -4.97 -16.12
CA GLU A 117 -19.14 -6.07 -16.97
C GLU A 117 -18.04 -7.10 -17.24
N ARG A 118 -16.82 -6.62 -17.51
CA ARG A 118 -15.67 -7.50 -17.80
C ARG A 118 -15.25 -8.38 -16.62
N ILE A 119 -15.30 -7.85 -15.40
CA ILE A 119 -14.84 -8.56 -14.20
C ILE A 119 -15.97 -9.16 -13.37
N GLY A 120 -17.22 -8.96 -13.75
CA GLY A 120 -18.40 -9.45 -13.01
C GLY A 120 -18.59 -8.77 -11.66
N ALA A 121 -18.23 -7.49 -11.53
CA ALA A 121 -18.36 -6.71 -10.29
C ALA A 121 -19.54 -5.74 -10.36
N GLU A 122 -20.03 -5.34 -9.19
CA GLU A 122 -21.02 -4.26 -9.07
C GLU A 122 -20.39 -2.90 -9.39
N GLU A 123 -21.05 -2.12 -10.26
CA GLU A 123 -20.55 -0.80 -10.68
C GLU A 123 -20.39 0.18 -9.52
N SER A 124 -21.26 0.12 -8.51
CA SER A 124 -21.22 0.96 -7.33
C SER A 124 -19.95 0.76 -6.50
N SER A 125 -19.52 -0.49 -6.31
CA SER A 125 -18.30 -0.80 -5.55
C SER A 125 -17.03 -0.26 -6.23
N LEU A 126 -17.00 -0.26 -7.57
CA LEU A 126 -15.87 0.27 -8.32
C LEU A 126 -15.77 1.80 -8.24
N ARG A 127 -16.91 2.51 -8.14
CA ARG A 127 -16.92 3.97 -7.99
C ARG A 127 -16.17 4.42 -6.73
N GLU A 128 -16.33 3.70 -5.64
CA GLU A 128 -15.67 4.00 -4.36
C GLU A 128 -14.14 3.90 -4.43
N HIS A 129 -13.61 3.12 -5.39
CA HIS A 129 -12.18 2.95 -5.60
C HIS A 129 -11.54 4.06 -6.46
N ALA A 130 -12.33 4.98 -7.02
CA ALA A 130 -11.78 6.09 -7.80
C ALA A 130 -10.92 7.02 -6.93
N VAL A 131 -9.77 7.44 -7.48
CA VAL A 131 -8.88 8.43 -6.85
C VAL A 131 -8.82 9.64 -7.75
N LEU A 132 -9.69 10.63 -7.50
CA LEU A 132 -9.71 11.93 -8.17
C LEU A 132 -8.99 12.99 -7.33
N ASP A 133 -9.23 12.96 -6.03
CA ASP A 133 -8.57 13.80 -5.03
C ASP A 133 -7.80 12.86 -4.08
N PRO A 134 -6.48 12.74 -4.24
CA PRO A 134 -5.68 11.85 -3.40
C PRO A 134 -5.68 12.27 -1.91
N THR A 135 -5.85 13.56 -1.60
CA THR A 135 -5.94 14.05 -0.22
C THR A 135 -7.22 13.58 0.45
N ALA A 136 -8.36 13.73 -0.23
CA ALA A 136 -9.64 13.28 0.30
C ALA A 136 -9.69 11.75 0.43
N THR A 137 -9.20 11.02 -0.57
CA THR A 137 -9.24 9.54 -0.55
C THR A 137 -8.29 8.93 0.48
N VAL A 138 -7.09 9.48 0.67
CA VAL A 138 -6.15 8.99 1.70
C VAL A 138 -6.70 9.26 3.11
N THR A 139 -7.34 10.41 3.33
CA THR A 139 -7.99 10.72 4.61
C THR A 139 -9.07 9.70 4.93
N HIS A 140 -9.95 9.41 3.97
CA HIS A 140 -10.99 8.39 4.13
C HIS A 140 -10.42 6.98 4.43
N ASP A 141 -9.38 6.59 3.72
CA ASP A 141 -8.75 5.27 3.89
C ASP A 141 -8.02 5.14 5.24
N VAL A 142 -7.41 6.21 5.75
CA VAL A 142 -6.85 6.26 7.11
C VAL A 142 -7.95 6.09 8.17
N GLU A 143 -9.07 6.79 8.01
CA GLU A 143 -10.21 6.67 8.93
C GLU A 143 -10.79 5.26 8.95
N ARG A 144 -10.87 4.61 7.77
CA ARG A 144 -11.30 3.22 7.63
C ARG A 144 -10.42 2.26 8.42
N LEU A 145 -9.09 2.39 8.33
CA LEU A 145 -8.16 1.57 9.13
C LEU A 145 -8.27 1.87 10.62
N ARG A 146 -8.34 3.15 11.01
CA ARG A 146 -8.42 3.54 12.42
C ARG A 146 -9.69 3.05 13.11
N SER A 147 -10.79 2.91 12.36
CA SER A 147 -12.08 2.42 12.86
C SER A 147 -12.26 0.90 12.74
N ALA A 148 -11.28 0.19 12.18
CA ALA A 148 -11.38 -1.25 11.96
C ALA A 148 -11.09 -2.02 13.26
N GLY A 149 -12.12 -2.50 13.95
CA GLY A 149 -12.02 -3.22 15.22
C GLY A 149 -11.20 -4.52 15.17
N ALA A 150 -10.88 -5.03 13.97
CA ALA A 150 -10.00 -6.20 13.80
C ALA A 150 -8.51 -5.86 13.92
N ILE A 151 -8.14 -4.58 13.84
CA ILE A 151 -6.74 -4.13 13.90
C ILE A 151 -6.40 -3.78 15.35
N SER A 152 -5.23 -4.23 15.81
CA SER A 152 -4.74 -3.93 17.15
C SER A 152 -4.61 -2.43 17.40
N SER A 153 -5.08 -1.94 18.56
CA SER A 153 -4.89 -0.54 18.99
C SER A 153 -3.43 -0.15 19.24
N ARG A 154 -2.51 -1.12 19.16
CA ARG A 154 -1.05 -0.92 19.20
C ARG A 154 -0.46 -0.59 17.82
N VAL A 155 -1.27 -0.63 16.76
CA VAL A 155 -0.92 -0.16 15.41
C VAL A 155 -1.24 1.33 15.32
N THR A 156 -0.37 2.07 14.64
CA THR A 156 -0.62 3.47 14.29
C THR A 156 -0.83 3.61 12.79
N VAL A 157 -1.58 4.62 12.37
CA VAL A 157 -1.91 4.85 10.95
C VAL A 157 -1.67 6.31 10.60
N SER A 158 -0.99 6.54 9.49
CA SER A 158 -0.77 7.86 8.88
C SER A 158 -1.19 7.90 7.42
N GLY A 159 -1.43 9.10 6.89
CA GLY A 159 -1.84 9.30 5.50
C GLY A 159 -0.96 10.32 4.77
N HIS A 160 -0.56 9.96 3.55
CA HIS A 160 0.37 10.75 2.76
C HIS A 160 -0.06 10.84 1.31
N VAL A 161 0.38 11.89 0.63
CA VAL A 161 0.24 12.05 -0.83
C VAL A 161 1.62 12.24 -1.45
N TYR A 162 1.92 11.40 -2.43
CA TYR A 162 3.10 11.54 -3.29
C TYR A 162 2.73 12.33 -4.54
N ASP A 163 3.44 13.41 -4.80
CA ASP A 163 3.32 14.15 -6.05
C ASP A 163 4.27 13.57 -7.10
N VAL A 164 3.71 13.04 -8.19
CA VAL A 164 4.50 12.42 -9.28
C VAL A 164 5.24 13.46 -10.14
N VAL A 165 5.01 14.77 -9.92
CA VAL A 165 5.66 15.85 -10.67
C VAL A 165 6.93 16.33 -9.98
N ASP A 166 6.86 16.57 -8.67
CA ASP A 166 8.00 17.06 -7.89
C ASP A 166 8.73 15.95 -7.11
N GLY A 167 8.13 14.75 -7.01
CA GLY A 167 8.73 13.60 -6.33
C GLY A 167 8.66 13.66 -4.80
N LEU A 168 7.87 14.56 -4.21
CA LEU A 168 7.75 14.72 -2.78
C LEU A 168 6.57 13.94 -2.19
N VAL A 169 6.77 13.38 -1.01
CA VAL A 169 5.72 12.79 -0.18
C VAL A 169 5.35 13.79 0.91
N GLN A 170 4.08 14.20 0.94
CA GLN A 170 3.56 15.12 1.94
C GLN A 170 2.60 14.40 2.89
N THR A 171 2.75 14.64 4.20
CA THR A 171 1.81 14.12 5.20
C THR A 171 0.52 14.93 5.18
N VAL A 172 -0.60 14.24 4.96
CA VAL A 172 -1.96 14.80 4.96
C VAL A 172 -2.67 14.50 6.27
N VAL A 173 -2.51 13.27 6.76
CA VAL A 173 -3.06 12.83 8.04
C VAL A 173 -1.92 12.41 8.95
N ALA A 174 -1.76 13.13 10.06
CA ALA A 174 -0.73 12.81 11.06
C ALA A 174 -0.94 11.42 11.63
N VAL A 175 0.18 10.79 12.08
CA VAL A 175 0.14 9.47 12.71
C VAL A 175 -0.69 9.50 13.99
N ASP A 176 -1.60 8.51 14.14
CA ASP A 176 -2.37 8.27 15.34
C ASP A 176 -2.75 6.79 15.45
N ARG A 177 -3.20 6.37 16.64
CA ARG A 177 -3.55 4.97 16.93
C ARG A 177 -4.86 4.56 16.27
N VAL A 178 -5.00 3.26 16.03
CA VAL A 178 -6.28 2.62 15.78
C VAL A 178 -7.16 2.73 17.03
N LEU A 179 -8.44 3.01 16.83
CA LEU A 179 -9.39 3.12 17.95
C LEU A 179 -9.59 1.74 18.57
N ALA A 180 -9.56 1.69 19.91
CA ALA A 180 -9.92 0.47 20.62
C ALA A 180 -11.40 0.15 20.34
N GLY A 181 -11.69 -1.05 19.85
CA GLY A 181 -13.06 -1.55 19.63
C GLY A 181 -13.76 -1.89 20.95
#